data_be1749deb90c5f83a45084e8921747ff
#
_entry.id   be1749deb90c5f83a45084e8921747ff
#
_cell.length_a   1.000
_cell.length_b   1.000
_cell.length_c   1.000
_cell.angle_alpha   90.00
_cell.angle_beta   90.00
_cell.angle_gamma   90.00
#
_symmetry.space_group_name_H-M   'P 1'
#
loop_
_entity.id
_entity.type
_entity.pdbx_description
1 polymer ?
#
loop_
_entity_poly.entity_id
_entity_poly.type
_entity_poly.pdbx_seq_one_letter_code
_entity_poly.pdbx_strand_id
1 'polypeptide(L)'
;NQPYIFMFNHASMFDQFMIGAYIPYYITAVAAIEIFRYPIWGHIIKKYGVVPIVRQKIKKAIGSLNIAEAALKNGTSFLISPEGTRTTNGQLGPFKKGPFHLAKNTGATIVPIGLIGGFKAKKKEDWRLNPGILTTRFGIPITQQEYAHLDVIKLRDLVRERIQNLIEKGV
;
A
#
# COMPACT_ATOMS: atom_id res chain seq x y z
N ASN A 1 -17.34 -11.97 2.63
CA ASN A 1 -15.89 -11.84 2.83
C ASN A 1 -15.58 -10.43 3.30
N GLN A 2 -14.89 -10.31 4.43
CA GLN A 2 -14.42 -9.00 4.90
C GLN A 2 -13.27 -8.53 3.98
N PRO A 3 -13.28 -7.26 3.53
CA PRO A 3 -12.22 -6.73 2.69
C PRO A 3 -10.94 -6.51 3.49
N TYR A 4 -9.81 -6.56 2.80
CA TYR A 4 -8.49 -6.37 3.37
C TYR A 4 -7.87 -5.07 2.89
N ILE A 5 -7.04 -4.47 3.75
CA ILE A 5 -6.09 -3.43 3.36
C ILE A 5 -4.69 -4.03 3.44
N PHE A 6 -4.11 -4.33 2.29
CA PHE A 6 -2.74 -4.80 2.17
C PHE A 6 -1.80 -3.60 2.23
N MET A 7 -1.04 -3.48 3.33
CA MET A 7 -0.10 -2.39 3.54
C MET A 7 1.34 -2.85 3.36
N PHE A 8 2.11 -2.16 2.51
CA PHE A 8 3.45 -2.59 2.12
C PHE A 8 4.46 -1.42 2.06
N ASN A 9 5.76 -1.73 2.17
CA ASN A 9 6.85 -0.80 1.91
C ASN A 9 7.02 -0.55 0.40
N HIS A 10 7.19 0.71 0.01
CA HIS A 10 7.23 1.08 -1.41
C HIS A 10 8.66 1.32 -1.89
N ALA A 11 9.24 0.35 -2.57
CA ALA A 11 10.63 0.39 -2.99
C ALA A 11 10.82 0.47 -4.51
N SER A 12 9.88 -0.08 -5.29
CA SER A 12 10.04 -0.23 -6.73
C SER A 12 8.73 -0.07 -7.50
N MET A 13 8.82 0.04 -8.81
CA MET A 13 7.66 -0.09 -9.70
C MET A 13 7.16 -1.54 -9.79
N PHE A 14 7.93 -2.51 -9.30
CA PHE A 14 7.55 -3.93 -9.30
C PHE A 14 6.64 -4.31 -8.13
N ASP A 15 6.52 -3.48 -7.12
CA ASP A 15 5.86 -3.80 -5.85
C ASP A 15 4.43 -4.34 -6.03
N GLN A 16 3.62 -3.70 -6.88
CA GLN A 16 2.25 -4.15 -7.16
C GLN A 16 2.20 -5.52 -7.85
N PHE A 17 3.17 -5.82 -8.71
CA PHE A 17 3.26 -7.13 -9.39
C PHE A 17 3.72 -8.22 -8.42
N MET A 18 4.68 -7.89 -7.53
CA MET A 18 5.15 -8.80 -6.49
C MET A 18 4.02 -9.24 -5.56
N ILE A 19 3.12 -8.32 -5.21
CA ILE A 19 1.97 -8.63 -4.34
C ILE A 19 0.87 -9.32 -5.12
N GLY A 20 0.51 -8.78 -6.29
CA GLY A 20 -0.61 -9.27 -7.10
C GLY A 20 -0.43 -10.71 -7.59
N ALA A 21 0.82 -11.19 -7.72
CA ALA A 21 1.12 -12.56 -8.09
C ALA A 21 0.63 -13.60 -7.07
N TYR A 22 0.38 -13.22 -5.82
CA TYR A 22 -0.02 -14.11 -4.73
C TYR A 22 -1.47 -13.94 -4.27
N ILE A 23 -2.20 -12.95 -4.80
CA ILE A 23 -3.59 -12.69 -4.39
C ILE A 23 -4.54 -13.17 -5.50
N PRO A 24 -5.30 -14.26 -5.30
CA PRO A 24 -6.07 -14.90 -6.36
C PRO A 24 -7.46 -14.28 -6.60
N TYR A 25 -7.68 -13.03 -6.17
CA TYR A 25 -8.94 -12.33 -6.36
C TYR A 25 -8.70 -10.84 -6.68
N TYR A 26 -9.78 -10.16 -7.10
CA TYR A 26 -9.70 -8.76 -7.45
C TYR A 26 -9.35 -7.89 -6.23
N ILE A 27 -8.29 -7.12 -6.38
CA ILE A 27 -7.86 -6.08 -5.46
C ILE A 27 -7.61 -4.81 -6.26
N THR A 28 -7.79 -3.66 -5.66
CA THR A 28 -7.42 -2.39 -6.28
C THR A 28 -6.40 -1.64 -5.44
N ALA A 29 -6.03 -0.45 -5.85
CA ALA A 29 -5.01 0.33 -5.18
C ALA A 29 -5.36 1.82 -5.12
N VAL A 30 -4.63 2.54 -4.28
CA VAL A 30 -4.61 4.01 -4.30
C VAL A 30 -3.31 4.45 -4.95
N ALA A 31 -3.39 5.24 -6.02
CA ALA A 31 -2.21 5.72 -6.74
C ALA A 31 -2.20 7.24 -6.91
N ALA A 32 -1.01 7.82 -7.03
CA ALA A 32 -0.85 9.25 -7.26
C ALA A 32 -1.52 9.69 -8.57
N ILE A 33 -2.26 10.80 -8.56
CA ILE A 33 -3.01 11.27 -9.73
C ILE A 33 -2.10 11.52 -10.95
N GLU A 34 -0.83 11.81 -10.74
CA GLU A 34 0.16 12.01 -11.79
C GLU A 34 0.34 10.77 -12.67
N ILE A 35 0.16 9.57 -12.11
CA ILE A 35 0.31 8.30 -12.84
C ILE A 35 -0.81 8.12 -13.88
N PHE A 36 -1.99 8.70 -13.64
CA PHE A 36 -3.11 8.63 -14.57
C PHE A 36 -2.92 9.48 -15.84
N ARG A 37 -1.89 10.33 -15.88
CA ARG A 37 -1.53 11.14 -17.05
C ARG A 37 -0.71 10.36 -18.09
N TYR A 38 -0.14 9.21 -17.75
CA TYR A 38 0.57 8.37 -18.72
C TYR A 38 -0.42 7.77 -19.72
N PRO A 39 -0.22 7.93 -21.04
CA PRO A 39 -1.24 7.66 -22.05
C PRO A 39 -1.82 6.23 -21.99
N ILE A 40 -0.96 5.23 -21.95
CA ILE A 40 -1.38 3.82 -21.94
C ILE A 40 -1.64 3.36 -20.50
N TRP A 41 -0.66 3.57 -19.61
CA TRP A 41 -0.73 3.08 -18.24
C TRP A 41 -1.85 3.74 -17.43
N GLY A 42 -2.06 5.05 -17.60
CA GLY A 42 -3.15 5.77 -16.95
C GLY A 42 -4.53 5.24 -17.34
N HIS A 43 -4.71 4.85 -18.59
CA HIS A 43 -5.96 4.24 -19.06
C HIS A 43 -6.18 2.85 -18.46
N ILE A 44 -5.14 2.01 -18.40
CA ILE A 44 -5.19 0.68 -17.82
C ILE A 44 -5.58 0.75 -16.34
N ILE A 45 -4.87 1.55 -15.53
CA ILE A 45 -5.13 1.64 -14.09
C ILE A 45 -6.50 2.26 -13.78
N LYS A 46 -6.98 3.18 -14.62
CA LYS A 46 -8.34 3.73 -14.51
C LYS A 46 -9.40 2.66 -14.76
N LYS A 47 -9.26 1.85 -15.82
CA LYS A 47 -10.15 0.72 -16.09
C LYS A 47 -10.09 -0.34 -15.00
N TYR A 48 -8.93 -0.54 -14.38
CA TYR A 48 -8.74 -1.46 -13.27
C TYR A 48 -9.34 -0.95 -11.95
N GLY A 49 -9.90 0.26 -11.92
CA GLY A 49 -10.56 0.80 -10.74
C GLY A 49 -9.60 1.39 -9.68
N VAL A 50 -8.34 1.68 -10.05
CA VAL A 50 -7.39 2.34 -9.13
C VAL A 50 -7.89 3.72 -8.74
N VAL A 51 -7.89 4.03 -7.45
CA VAL A 51 -8.38 5.30 -6.91
C VAL A 51 -7.27 6.37 -6.96
N PRO A 52 -7.48 7.48 -7.69
CA PRO A 52 -6.49 8.56 -7.75
C PRO A 52 -6.42 9.34 -6.44
N ILE A 53 -5.21 9.61 -5.93
CA ILE A 53 -5.00 10.47 -4.77
C ILE A 53 -4.18 11.70 -5.10
N VAL A 54 -4.67 12.88 -4.73
CA VAL A 54 -3.96 14.16 -4.84
C VAL A 54 -3.19 14.41 -3.55
N ARG A 55 -1.93 14.01 -3.52
CA ARG A 55 -1.08 14.01 -2.30
C ARG A 55 -0.81 15.39 -1.72
N GLN A 56 -0.79 16.43 -2.54
CA GLN A 56 -0.41 17.79 -2.17
C GLN A 56 -1.57 18.63 -1.61
N LYS A 57 -2.82 18.16 -1.69
CA LYS A 57 -4.01 18.88 -1.27
C LYS A 57 -4.82 18.04 -0.29
N ILE A 58 -4.73 18.33 1.00
CA ILE A 58 -5.37 17.57 2.09
C ILE A 58 -6.86 17.33 1.83
N LYS A 59 -7.63 18.35 1.48
CA LYS A 59 -9.07 18.21 1.18
C LYS A 59 -9.35 17.21 0.04
N LYS A 60 -8.52 17.22 -1.04
CA LYS A 60 -8.66 16.29 -2.16
C LYS A 60 -8.20 14.88 -1.79
N ALA A 61 -7.18 14.74 -0.95
CA ALA A 61 -6.74 13.46 -0.43
C ALA A 61 -7.82 12.79 0.43
N ILE A 62 -8.53 13.56 1.26
CA ILE A 62 -9.68 13.08 2.03
C ILE A 62 -10.79 12.58 1.10
N GLY A 63 -11.14 13.33 0.05
CA GLY A 63 -12.13 12.89 -0.94
C GLY A 63 -11.76 11.56 -1.61
N SER A 64 -10.49 11.35 -1.94
CA SER A 64 -10.00 10.07 -2.48
C SER A 64 -10.11 8.92 -1.47
N LEU A 65 -9.84 9.20 -0.19
CA LEU A 65 -10.00 8.21 0.88
C LEU A 65 -11.48 7.84 1.09
N ASN A 66 -12.41 8.78 0.95
CA ASN A 66 -13.86 8.49 1.03
C ASN A 66 -14.31 7.53 -0.08
N ILE A 67 -13.75 7.66 -1.30
CA ILE A 67 -14.01 6.72 -2.40
C ILE A 67 -13.48 5.33 -2.04
N ALA A 68 -12.26 5.25 -1.52
CA ALA A 68 -11.68 3.98 -1.06
C ALA A 68 -12.47 3.37 0.10
N GLU A 69 -12.98 4.19 1.03
CA GLU A 69 -13.84 3.76 2.13
C GLU A 69 -15.14 3.14 1.63
N ALA A 70 -15.82 3.78 0.69
CA ALA A 70 -17.04 3.26 0.09
C ALA A 70 -16.78 1.92 -0.63
N ALA A 71 -15.68 1.80 -1.37
CA ALA A 71 -15.33 0.56 -2.05
C ALA A 71 -14.95 -0.57 -1.07
N LEU A 72 -14.23 -0.26 0.02
CA LEU A 72 -13.98 -1.23 1.10
C LEU A 72 -15.28 -1.72 1.74
N LYS A 73 -16.20 -0.82 2.07
CA LYS A 73 -17.52 -1.21 2.62
C LYS A 73 -18.33 -2.09 1.67
N ASN A 74 -18.08 -1.97 0.36
CA ASN A 74 -18.67 -2.82 -0.67
C ASN A 74 -17.86 -4.11 -0.96
N GLY A 75 -16.88 -4.45 -0.11
CA GLY A 75 -16.14 -5.70 -0.19
C GLY A 75 -14.87 -5.67 -1.06
N THR A 76 -14.47 -4.51 -1.59
CA THR A 76 -13.25 -4.40 -2.41
C THR A 76 -12.02 -4.24 -1.53
N SER A 77 -11.04 -5.13 -1.67
CA SER A 77 -9.74 -5.03 -0.98
C SER A 77 -8.79 -4.07 -1.68
N PHE A 78 -7.89 -3.46 -0.90
CA PHE A 78 -6.97 -2.42 -1.40
C PHE A 78 -5.51 -2.71 -1.12
N LEU A 79 -4.65 -2.36 -2.08
CA LEU A 79 -3.21 -2.19 -1.91
C LEU A 79 -2.90 -0.73 -1.58
N ILE A 80 -2.22 -0.49 -0.48
CA ILE A 80 -1.84 0.86 -0.06
C ILE A 80 -0.40 0.85 0.49
N SER A 81 0.46 1.70 -0.08
CA SER A 81 1.71 2.03 0.59
C SER A 81 1.51 3.22 1.52
N PRO A 82 1.67 3.04 2.84
CA PRO A 82 1.52 4.15 3.80
C PRO A 82 2.58 5.25 3.65
N GLU A 83 3.73 4.95 3.06
CA GLU A 83 4.77 5.94 2.74
C GLU A 83 4.26 6.97 1.72
N GLY A 84 3.37 6.55 0.81
CA GLY A 84 2.81 7.39 -0.23
C GLY A 84 3.79 7.78 -1.34
N THR A 85 5.03 7.30 -1.32
CA THR A 85 6.03 7.44 -2.39
C THR A 85 7.06 6.32 -2.28
N ARG A 86 7.72 5.98 -3.37
CA ARG A 86 8.86 5.05 -3.36
C ARG A 86 10.02 5.63 -2.57
N THR A 87 10.72 4.78 -1.82
CA THR A 87 11.96 5.16 -1.14
C THR A 87 13.04 5.55 -2.15
N THR A 88 13.92 6.48 -1.74
CA THR A 88 15.09 6.90 -2.52
C THR A 88 16.40 6.31 -2.00
N ASN A 89 16.40 5.80 -0.77
CA ASN A 89 17.59 5.24 -0.10
C ASN A 89 17.47 3.75 0.25
N GLY A 90 16.33 3.12 -0.06
CA GLY A 90 16.06 1.72 0.25
C GLY A 90 15.56 1.45 1.66
N GLN A 91 15.46 2.46 2.51
CA GLN A 91 14.93 2.35 3.87
C GLN A 91 13.42 2.60 3.90
N LEU A 92 12.77 2.05 4.93
CA LEU A 92 11.35 2.27 5.20
C LEU A 92 11.13 3.72 5.66
N GLY A 93 10.42 4.49 4.85
CA GLY A 93 10.10 5.89 5.10
C GLY A 93 9.03 6.11 6.17
N PRO A 94 8.73 7.37 6.48
CA PRO A 94 7.66 7.71 7.42
C PRO A 94 6.28 7.39 6.84
N PHE A 95 5.38 6.84 7.68
CA PHE A 95 4.03 6.49 7.30
C PHE A 95 3.07 7.67 7.47
N LYS A 96 2.23 7.91 6.46
CA LYS A 96 1.14 8.89 6.48
C LYS A 96 -0.05 8.34 7.24
N LYS A 97 -0.82 9.20 7.91
CA LYS A 97 -1.98 8.81 8.74
C LYS A 97 -3.20 8.35 7.94
N GLY A 98 -3.34 8.79 6.67
CA GLY A 98 -4.53 8.52 5.84
C GLY A 98 -4.96 7.05 5.76
N PRO A 99 -4.06 6.10 5.44
CA PRO A 99 -4.39 4.68 5.40
C PRO A 99 -4.92 4.11 6.73
N PHE A 100 -4.49 4.65 7.86
CA PHE A 100 -4.90 4.20 9.19
C PHE A 100 -6.25 4.79 9.61
N HIS A 101 -6.57 6.01 9.18
CA HIS A 101 -7.94 6.53 9.26
C HIS A 101 -8.89 5.66 8.43
N LEU A 102 -8.52 5.30 7.21
CA LEU A 102 -9.31 4.43 6.35
C LEU A 102 -9.58 3.08 7.04
N ALA A 103 -8.56 2.43 7.61
CA ALA A 103 -8.72 1.18 8.33
C ALA A 103 -9.68 1.32 9.52
N LYS A 104 -9.51 2.36 10.35
CA LYS A 104 -10.39 2.59 11.51
C LYS A 104 -11.83 2.89 11.12
N ASN A 105 -12.07 3.66 10.06
CA ASN A 105 -13.41 4.00 9.60
C ASN A 105 -14.17 2.82 8.99
N THR A 106 -13.44 1.86 8.42
CA THR A 106 -14.05 0.70 7.73
C THR A 106 -14.04 -0.57 8.56
N GLY A 107 -13.22 -0.64 9.61
CA GLY A 107 -13.00 -1.89 10.35
C GLY A 107 -12.24 -2.96 9.56
N ALA A 108 -11.65 -2.60 8.42
CA ALA A 108 -10.98 -3.56 7.53
C ALA A 108 -9.75 -4.19 8.19
N THR A 109 -9.56 -5.48 7.99
CA THR A 109 -8.35 -6.20 8.42
C THR A 109 -7.14 -5.71 7.64
N ILE A 110 -6.07 -5.36 8.35
CA ILE A 110 -4.80 -4.93 7.75
C ILE A 110 -3.88 -6.14 7.59
N VAL A 111 -3.35 -6.33 6.37
CA VAL A 111 -2.32 -7.35 6.11
C VAL A 111 -1.00 -6.63 5.85
N PRO A 112 -0.04 -6.65 6.78
CA PRO A 112 1.27 -6.06 6.56
C PRO A 112 2.08 -6.93 5.60
N ILE A 113 2.78 -6.29 4.65
CA ILE A 113 3.61 -6.97 3.65
C ILE A 113 4.99 -6.35 3.61
N GLY A 114 6.02 -7.19 3.69
CA GLY A 114 7.41 -6.82 3.49
C GLY A 114 7.88 -7.19 2.08
N LEU A 115 8.34 -6.19 1.31
CA LEU A 115 8.90 -6.36 -0.02
C LEU A 115 10.40 -6.15 0.01
N ILE A 116 11.16 -7.13 -0.48
CA ILE A 116 12.62 -7.15 -0.44
C ILE A 116 13.17 -7.32 -1.86
N GLY A 117 14.31 -6.69 -2.13
CA GLY A 117 14.98 -6.76 -3.43
C GLY A 117 14.54 -5.70 -4.44
N GLY A 118 13.30 -5.17 -4.33
CA GLY A 118 12.74 -4.24 -5.28
C GLY A 118 13.58 -2.97 -5.48
N PHE A 119 14.12 -2.39 -4.40
CA PHE A 119 14.97 -1.21 -4.48
C PHE A 119 16.27 -1.47 -5.26
N LYS A 120 16.89 -2.63 -5.06
CA LYS A 120 18.09 -3.02 -5.79
C LYS A 120 17.79 -3.30 -7.26
N ALA A 121 16.65 -3.95 -7.54
CA ALA A 121 16.24 -4.29 -8.90
C ALA A 121 15.91 -3.05 -9.74
N LYS A 122 15.23 -2.05 -9.16
CA LYS A 122 14.84 -0.83 -9.89
C LYS A 122 14.63 0.35 -8.95
N LYS A 123 15.63 1.20 -8.83
CA LYS A 123 15.55 2.47 -8.09
C LYS A 123 14.55 3.43 -8.74
N LYS A 124 14.02 4.37 -7.95
CA LYS A 124 13.03 5.34 -8.41
C LYS A 124 13.55 6.24 -9.53
N GLU A 125 14.79 6.69 -9.43
CA GLU A 125 15.41 7.69 -10.31
C GLU A 125 16.42 7.08 -11.31
N ASP A 126 16.65 5.78 -11.23
CA ASP A 126 17.54 5.06 -12.15
C ASP A 126 16.69 4.30 -13.19
N TRP A 127 16.97 4.48 -14.49
CA TRP A 127 16.27 3.77 -15.56
C TRP A 127 16.70 2.31 -15.69
N ARG A 128 17.87 1.96 -15.17
CA ARG A 128 18.44 0.61 -15.28
C ARG A 128 17.68 -0.40 -14.46
N LEU A 129 17.63 -1.61 -14.98
CA LEU A 129 17.12 -2.80 -14.28
C LEU A 129 18.31 -3.66 -13.87
N ASN A 130 18.37 -4.05 -12.61
CA ASN A 130 19.41 -4.94 -12.10
C ASN A 130 18.76 -6.29 -11.77
N PRO A 131 19.31 -7.40 -12.26
CA PRO A 131 18.86 -8.74 -11.90
C PRO A 131 18.97 -8.97 -10.38
N GLY A 132 18.04 -9.74 -9.83
CA GLY A 132 18.05 -10.05 -8.40
C GLY A 132 16.81 -10.81 -7.97
N ILE A 133 16.82 -11.26 -6.72
CA ILE A 133 15.69 -11.95 -6.11
C ILE A 133 14.71 -10.92 -5.55
N LEU A 134 13.44 -11.06 -5.93
CA LEU A 134 12.33 -10.29 -5.39
C LEU A 134 11.55 -11.18 -4.41
N THR A 135 11.45 -10.76 -3.17
CA THR A 135 10.77 -11.54 -2.13
C THR A 135 9.57 -10.76 -1.59
N THR A 136 8.42 -11.44 -1.50
CA THR A 136 7.21 -10.94 -0.86
C THR A 136 6.93 -11.74 0.39
N ARG A 137 6.81 -11.07 1.54
CA ARG A 137 6.48 -11.70 2.82
C ARG A 137 5.18 -11.13 3.34
N PHE A 138 4.19 -12.00 3.55
CA PHE A 138 2.93 -11.64 4.18
C PHE A 138 3.03 -11.83 5.68
N GLY A 139 2.70 -10.81 6.44
CA GLY A 139 2.64 -10.89 7.90
C GLY A 139 1.27 -11.36 8.40
N ILE A 140 1.20 -11.58 9.69
CA ILE A 140 -0.06 -11.95 10.37
C ILE A 140 -1.05 -10.78 10.22
N PRO A 141 -2.27 -11.04 9.72
CA PRO A 141 -3.30 -10.02 9.60
C PRO A 141 -3.61 -9.39 10.97
N ILE A 142 -3.81 -8.08 10.98
CA ILE A 142 -4.19 -7.30 12.16
C ILE A 142 -5.68 -7.00 12.03
N THR A 143 -6.49 -7.64 12.86
CA THR A 143 -7.95 -7.54 12.81
C THR A 143 -8.46 -6.27 13.48
N GLN A 144 -9.70 -5.86 13.17
CA GLN A 144 -10.34 -4.73 13.84
C GLN A 144 -10.35 -4.89 15.36
N GLN A 145 -10.56 -6.08 15.88
CA GLN A 145 -10.56 -6.35 17.33
C GLN A 145 -9.22 -6.01 17.98
N GLU A 146 -8.10 -6.30 17.29
CA GLU A 146 -6.76 -6.03 17.80
C GLU A 146 -6.41 -4.54 17.79
N TYR A 147 -6.96 -3.74 16.86
CA TYR A 147 -6.57 -2.34 16.75
C TYR A 147 -7.68 -1.33 17.12
N ALA A 148 -8.90 -1.77 17.43
CA ALA A 148 -10.01 -0.86 17.72
C ALA A 148 -9.71 0.13 18.86
N HIS A 149 -9.01 -0.34 19.91
CA HIS A 149 -8.60 0.45 21.06
C HIS A 149 -7.40 1.37 20.82
N LEU A 150 -6.67 1.19 19.73
CA LEU A 150 -5.51 2.02 19.38
C LEU A 150 -5.96 3.33 18.73
N ASP A 151 -5.27 4.42 19.03
CA ASP A 151 -5.38 5.63 18.21
C ASP A 151 -4.67 5.43 16.86
N VAL A 152 -4.86 6.40 15.94
CA VAL A 152 -4.29 6.33 14.58
C VAL A 152 -2.76 6.30 14.58
N ILE A 153 -2.11 6.93 15.56
CA ILE A 153 -0.67 7.00 15.66
C ILE A 153 -0.13 5.65 16.11
N LYS A 154 -0.69 5.08 17.17
CA LYS A 154 -0.29 3.75 17.67
C LYS A 154 -0.54 2.65 16.64
N LEU A 155 -1.67 2.71 15.92
CA LEU A 155 -1.93 1.77 14.83
C LEU A 155 -0.91 1.91 13.69
N ARG A 156 -0.56 3.14 13.31
CA ARG A 156 0.50 3.41 12.32
C ARG A 156 1.83 2.79 12.74
N ASP A 157 2.22 3.01 13.99
CA ASP A 157 3.51 2.57 14.50
C ASP A 157 3.56 1.04 14.62
N LEU A 158 2.48 0.40 15.05
CA LEU A 158 2.32 -1.06 15.05
C LEU A 158 2.50 -1.66 13.63
N VAL A 159 1.79 -1.13 12.65
CA VAL A 159 1.90 -1.65 11.26
C VAL A 159 3.30 -1.39 10.70
N ARG A 160 3.89 -0.24 11.00
CA ARG A 160 5.25 0.07 10.57
C ARG A 160 6.26 -0.91 11.14
N GLU A 161 6.16 -1.22 12.43
CA GLU A 161 7.01 -2.22 13.10
C GLU A 161 6.85 -3.62 12.46
N ARG A 162 5.61 -4.05 12.20
CA ARG A 162 5.33 -5.34 11.53
C ARG A 162 5.98 -5.40 10.15
N ILE A 163 5.86 -4.35 9.34
CA ILE A 163 6.48 -4.30 8.00
C ILE A 163 8.01 -4.29 8.12
N GLN A 164 8.58 -3.52 9.06
CA GLN A 164 10.03 -3.49 9.30
C GLN A 164 10.57 -4.87 9.66
N ASN A 165 9.88 -5.58 10.57
CA ASN A 165 10.26 -6.94 10.95
C ASN A 165 10.22 -7.93 9.78
N LEU A 166 9.20 -7.83 8.90
CA LEU A 166 9.12 -8.65 7.69
C LEU A 166 10.26 -8.39 6.71
N ILE A 167 10.73 -7.14 6.61
CA ILE A 167 11.86 -6.79 5.76
C ILE A 167 13.17 -7.35 6.34
N GLU A 168 13.40 -7.20 7.64
CA GLU A 168 14.68 -7.52 8.29
C GLU A 168 14.80 -8.97 8.70
N LYS A 169 13.80 -9.51 9.41
CA LYS A 169 13.90 -10.79 10.12
C LYS A 169 13.25 -11.97 9.41
N GLY A 170 12.37 -11.73 8.50
CA GLY A 170 11.73 -12.81 7.73
C GLY A 170 10.58 -13.53 8.41
N VAL A 171 10.16 -13.12 9.58
CA VAL A 171 9.02 -13.69 10.31
C VAL A 171 8.20 -12.59 10.95
#